data_9f04428ff4532acbbae42e290ad3b5c2
#
_entry.id   9f04428ff4532acbbae42e290ad3b5c2
#
_cell.length_a   1.000
_cell.length_b   1.000
_cell.length_c   1.000
_cell.angle_alpha   90.00
_cell.angle_beta   90.00
_cell.angle_gamma   90.00
#
_symmetry.space_group_name_H-M   'P 1'
#
loop_
_entity.id
_entity.type
_entity.pdbx_description
1 polymer ?
#
loop_
_entity_poly.entity_id
_entity_poly.type
_entity_poly.pdbx_seq_one_letter_code
_entity_poly.pdbx_strand_id
1 'polypeptide(L)'
;MRDPRGKLLENRRIRGAIAAGPLMILLIGFLVIPLSYIAWDSVEGSKLNFSHYSRVFASDTNLNILIRTLKTSLIVTIVSLVAGYPVAYLLTKIRARAFSVVSVFILVPLFTAFLIRTYAWIIILGRQGIINNTLLRLGIISEPLLLLNTTLAVVIGMVHVFVPMAIFTMYSSMARIDHDYARAAQILGAKPVQAFLRVYLPMTLPGVFSAGILIFISAIGFYITPALLGGPGDTMISHLIVAQMTTLLNFELGYASSIVLLLVTVSVLFLASLFIPLEMIWSSSTEALTADEPRVGARVFSRVRLVLSPLLSLTESAFHLGTRLILTRNERWLWSYTIVILVFLTAPLAVIVILSFSSSSFVVFPPPGFSLRWWEKLANATDWHRSFFFSFQLGLAAAFLSTIIGTMGAFWLVRTKLHLKRLLFLFSLSPLMVPVVIIATALYVFEARLQMLGSFIGLVMGHVLLSVPYVIVVMAAALRNFDQSLEPAAAVHGARPLQVLRFITLPLLRPALLTAWLLAFLTSFDELLVSIFLLGRQTPTLPIKFWGDIKYQVDPLLSAASTLMVVLVTASIIAVQLVLYRHNARTILSTSE
;
A
#
# COMPACT_ATOMS: atom_id res chain seq x y z
N MET A 1 -50.19 7.53 -24.05
CA MET A 1 -49.23 6.39 -24.06
C MET A 1 -47.88 6.90 -23.58
N ARG A 2 -47.45 6.56 -22.36
CA ARG A 2 -46.11 6.95 -21.86
C ARG A 2 -45.07 6.04 -22.53
N ASP A 3 -44.07 6.65 -23.17
CA ASP A 3 -43.01 5.98 -23.91
C ASP A 3 -42.32 4.90 -23.03
N PRO A 4 -42.39 3.61 -23.38
CA PRO A 4 -41.74 2.54 -22.61
C PRO A 4 -40.21 2.70 -22.55
N ARG A 5 -39.59 3.40 -23.51
CA ARG A 5 -38.15 3.71 -23.52
C ARG A 5 -37.80 4.75 -22.45
N GLY A 6 -38.67 5.73 -22.19
CA GLY A 6 -38.48 6.72 -21.13
C GLY A 6 -38.45 6.10 -19.74
N LYS A 7 -39.38 5.17 -19.44
CA LYS A 7 -39.38 4.41 -18.16
C LYS A 7 -38.17 3.51 -17.97
N LEU A 8 -37.67 2.89 -19.04
CA LEU A 8 -36.45 2.05 -18.98
C LEU A 8 -35.18 2.87 -18.72
N LEU A 9 -35.09 4.07 -19.29
CA LEU A 9 -33.98 4.99 -19.07
C LEU A 9 -34.04 5.60 -17.66
N GLU A 10 -35.22 5.97 -17.18
CA GLU A 10 -35.45 6.45 -15.82
C GLU A 10 -35.08 5.38 -14.77
N ASN A 11 -35.54 4.14 -14.96
CA ASN A 11 -35.16 3.01 -14.10
C ASN A 11 -33.65 2.72 -14.10
N ARG A 12 -32.96 2.87 -15.24
CA ARG A 12 -31.49 2.73 -15.29
C ARG A 12 -30.77 3.85 -14.56
N ARG A 13 -31.24 5.11 -14.67
CA ARG A 13 -30.67 6.25 -13.94
C ARG A 13 -30.87 6.13 -12.44
N ILE A 14 -32.07 5.74 -11.98
CA ILE A 14 -32.35 5.53 -10.56
C ILE A 14 -31.49 4.40 -9.99
N ARG A 15 -31.36 3.27 -10.68
CA ARG A 15 -30.49 2.16 -10.25
C ARG A 15 -29.01 2.57 -10.19
N GLY A 16 -28.56 3.37 -11.17
CA GLY A 16 -27.22 3.94 -11.17
C GLY A 16 -26.96 4.87 -9.99
N ALA A 17 -27.91 5.74 -9.65
CA ALA A 17 -27.82 6.66 -8.52
C ALA A 17 -27.81 5.91 -7.17
N ILE A 18 -28.65 4.88 -7.01
CA ILE A 18 -28.67 4.04 -5.80
C ILE A 18 -27.33 3.33 -5.62
N ALA A 19 -26.71 2.83 -6.69
CA ALA A 19 -25.41 2.16 -6.60
C ALA A 19 -24.23 3.12 -6.34
N ALA A 20 -24.31 4.36 -6.83
CA ALA A 20 -23.30 5.40 -6.62
C ALA A 20 -23.43 6.09 -5.25
N GLY A 21 -24.67 6.19 -4.74
CA GLY A 21 -25.02 7.02 -3.57
C GLY A 21 -24.13 6.77 -2.36
N PRO A 22 -24.01 5.54 -1.84
CA PRO A 22 -23.21 5.26 -0.65
C PRO A 22 -21.72 5.64 -0.81
N LEU A 23 -21.14 5.39 -2.00
CA LEU A 23 -19.76 5.77 -2.29
C LEU A 23 -19.61 7.30 -2.35
N MET A 24 -20.53 8.01 -3.01
CA MET A 24 -20.46 9.47 -3.11
C MET A 24 -20.69 10.14 -1.75
N ILE A 25 -21.62 9.64 -0.94
CA ILE A 25 -21.84 10.12 0.42
C ILE A 25 -20.58 9.94 1.27
N LEU A 26 -19.94 8.78 1.20
CA LEU A 26 -18.69 8.53 1.91
C LEU A 26 -17.59 9.50 1.48
N LEU A 27 -17.32 9.61 0.17
CA LEU A 27 -16.22 10.43 -0.34
C LEU A 27 -16.48 11.93 -0.14
N ILE A 28 -17.68 12.41 -0.42
CA ILE A 28 -18.00 13.83 -0.21
C ILE A 28 -18.06 14.13 1.29
N GLY A 29 -18.76 13.30 2.06
CA GLY A 29 -18.99 13.54 3.50
C GLY A 29 -17.73 13.37 4.35
N PHE A 30 -16.90 12.36 4.08
CA PHE A 30 -15.76 12.00 4.94
C PHE A 30 -14.38 12.29 4.32
N LEU A 31 -14.31 12.76 3.05
CA LEU A 31 -13.05 13.21 2.47
C LEU A 31 -13.13 14.67 2.05
N VAL A 32 -14.05 15.05 1.12
CA VAL A 32 -14.08 16.39 0.55
C VAL A 32 -14.46 17.44 1.59
N ILE A 33 -15.54 17.22 2.34
CA ILE A 33 -16.00 18.18 3.36
C ILE A 33 -14.95 18.36 4.46
N PRO A 34 -14.36 17.27 5.07
CA PRO A 34 -13.29 17.41 6.06
C PRO A 34 -12.05 18.14 5.51
N LEU A 35 -11.61 17.83 4.29
CA LEU A 35 -10.49 18.55 3.67
C LEU A 35 -10.81 20.03 3.44
N SER A 36 -12.05 20.35 3.08
CA SER A 36 -12.51 21.73 2.93
C SER A 36 -12.49 22.49 4.25
N TYR A 37 -12.83 21.84 5.37
CA TYR A 37 -12.75 22.45 6.69
C TYR A 37 -11.31 22.79 7.08
N ILE A 38 -10.36 21.87 6.95
CA ILE A 38 -8.96 22.18 7.26
C ILE A 38 -8.38 23.25 6.32
N ALA A 39 -8.79 23.27 5.05
CA ALA A 39 -8.39 24.32 4.11
C ALA A 39 -8.96 25.69 4.53
N TRP A 40 -10.22 25.73 4.94
CA TRP A 40 -10.88 26.96 5.43
C TRP A 40 -10.26 27.45 6.74
N ASP A 41 -10.08 26.57 7.71
CA ASP A 41 -9.53 26.92 9.01
C ASP A 41 -8.05 27.31 8.93
N SER A 42 -7.29 26.78 7.97
CA SER A 42 -5.87 27.13 7.75
C SER A 42 -5.64 28.58 7.31
N VAL A 43 -6.68 29.26 6.79
CA VAL A 43 -6.64 30.68 6.38
C VAL A 43 -7.47 31.58 7.32
N GLU A 44 -7.75 31.14 8.54
CA GLU A 44 -8.61 31.84 9.54
C GLU A 44 -10.01 32.19 8.97
N GLY A 45 -10.53 31.35 8.09
CA GLY A 45 -11.87 31.47 7.54
C GLY A 45 -12.14 32.81 6.84
N SER A 46 -13.02 33.62 7.42
CA SER A 46 -13.47 34.88 6.82
C SER A 46 -12.42 35.99 6.69
N LYS A 47 -11.29 35.89 7.42
CA LYS A 47 -10.22 36.91 7.37
C LYS A 47 -9.23 36.71 6.22
N LEU A 48 -9.22 35.53 5.57
CA LEU A 48 -8.24 35.15 4.55
C LEU A 48 -6.79 35.46 4.94
N ASN A 49 -6.45 35.14 6.18
CA ASN A 49 -5.14 35.41 6.75
C ASN A 49 -4.17 34.25 6.45
N PHE A 50 -3.13 34.53 5.71
CA PHE A 50 -2.08 33.56 5.34
C PHE A 50 -0.90 33.53 6.33
N SER A 51 -1.03 34.10 7.54
CA SER A 51 0.06 34.15 8.54
C SER A 51 0.59 32.77 8.92
N HIS A 52 -0.27 31.74 8.97
CA HIS A 52 0.15 30.38 9.27
C HIS A 52 1.01 29.79 8.16
N TYR A 53 0.69 30.07 6.89
CA TYR A 53 1.53 29.68 5.76
C TYR A 53 2.86 30.42 5.74
N SER A 54 2.86 31.71 6.07
CA SER A 54 4.12 32.47 6.19
C SER A 54 5.01 31.88 7.28
N ARG A 55 4.44 31.45 8.43
CA ARG A 55 5.19 30.74 9.49
C ARG A 55 5.72 29.38 9.04
N VAL A 56 4.97 28.64 8.24
CA VAL A 56 5.47 27.35 7.67
C VAL A 56 6.68 27.61 6.78
N PHE A 57 6.62 28.61 5.90
CA PHE A 57 7.67 28.88 4.92
C PHE A 57 8.81 29.78 5.43
N ALA A 58 8.57 30.64 6.42
CA ALA A 58 9.61 31.47 7.03
C ALA A 58 10.50 30.70 8.02
N SER A 59 10.08 29.50 8.46
CA SER A 59 10.87 28.66 9.36
C SER A 59 11.83 27.78 8.56
N ASP A 60 13.13 28.02 8.66
CA ASP A 60 14.16 27.17 8.09
C ASP A 60 14.01 25.71 8.53
N THR A 61 13.58 25.48 9.77
CA THR A 61 13.32 24.13 10.29
C THR A 61 12.22 23.43 9.52
N ASN A 62 11.07 24.09 9.27
CA ASN A 62 9.95 23.51 8.55
C ASN A 62 10.30 23.25 7.08
N LEU A 63 11.02 24.17 6.43
CA LEU A 63 11.51 23.97 5.06
C LEU A 63 12.48 22.79 4.98
N ASN A 64 13.41 22.69 5.91
CA ASN A 64 14.35 21.58 5.99
C ASN A 64 13.62 20.24 6.23
N ILE A 65 12.56 20.22 7.05
CA ILE A 65 11.71 19.03 7.25
C ILE A 65 11.02 18.64 5.94
N LEU A 66 10.47 19.61 5.18
CA LEU A 66 9.80 19.35 3.90
C LEU A 66 10.80 18.78 2.86
N ILE A 67 11.95 19.45 2.70
CA ILE A 67 13.02 19.01 1.78
C ILE A 67 13.50 17.61 2.15
N ARG A 68 13.72 17.35 3.43
CA ARG A 68 14.12 16.05 3.95
C ARG A 68 13.07 14.99 3.66
N THR A 69 11.79 15.31 3.87
CA THR A 69 10.68 14.40 3.54
C THR A 69 10.73 13.98 2.07
N LEU A 70 10.87 14.96 1.16
CA LEU A 70 10.96 14.70 -0.28
C LEU A 70 12.19 13.88 -0.64
N LYS A 71 13.37 14.24 -0.08
CA LYS A 71 14.64 13.55 -0.32
C LYS A 71 14.57 12.10 0.17
N THR A 72 14.13 11.87 1.40
CA THR A 72 14.01 10.52 1.99
C THR A 72 13.02 9.67 1.18
N SER A 73 11.85 10.23 0.84
CA SER A 73 10.85 9.53 0.02
C SER A 73 11.38 9.17 -1.36
N LEU A 74 12.16 10.05 -1.98
CA LEU A 74 12.79 9.78 -3.28
C LEU A 74 13.84 8.67 -3.19
N ILE A 75 14.71 8.71 -2.17
CA ILE A 75 15.74 7.68 -1.94
C ILE A 75 15.05 6.32 -1.71
N VAL A 76 14.05 6.27 -0.82
CA VAL A 76 13.29 5.04 -0.53
C VAL A 76 12.61 4.50 -1.79
N THR A 77 12.02 5.37 -2.61
CA THR A 77 11.40 4.99 -3.87
C THR A 77 12.40 4.36 -4.81
N ILE A 78 13.52 5.04 -5.08
CA ILE A 78 14.54 4.54 -6.01
C ILE A 78 15.12 3.21 -5.52
N VAL A 79 15.49 3.12 -4.23
CA VAL A 79 16.05 1.89 -3.67
C VAL A 79 15.05 0.74 -3.72
N SER A 80 13.76 0.99 -3.42
CA SER A 80 12.72 -0.02 -3.50
C SER A 80 12.48 -0.52 -4.92
N LEU A 81 12.49 0.38 -5.92
CA LEU A 81 12.37 0.01 -7.33
C LEU A 81 13.56 -0.82 -7.81
N VAL A 82 14.78 -0.39 -7.48
CA VAL A 82 16.01 -1.10 -7.85
C VAL A 82 16.05 -2.48 -7.19
N ALA A 83 15.71 -2.56 -5.90
CA ALA A 83 15.66 -3.82 -5.17
C ALA A 83 14.55 -4.76 -5.66
N GLY A 84 13.39 -4.23 -6.00
CA GLY A 84 12.23 -5.02 -6.43
C GLY A 84 12.28 -5.47 -7.89
N TYR A 85 12.94 -4.72 -8.79
CA TYR A 85 12.90 -4.97 -10.24
C TYR A 85 13.39 -6.37 -10.64
N PRO A 86 14.57 -6.86 -10.19
CA PRO A 86 15.04 -8.20 -10.57
C PRO A 86 14.11 -9.31 -10.06
N VAL A 87 13.50 -9.13 -8.88
CA VAL A 87 12.54 -10.08 -8.32
C VAL A 87 11.26 -10.09 -9.16
N ALA A 88 10.71 -8.92 -9.51
CA ALA A 88 9.54 -8.80 -10.37
C ALA A 88 9.79 -9.47 -11.75
N TYR A 89 10.98 -9.26 -12.31
CA TYR A 89 11.40 -9.88 -13.56
C TYR A 89 11.50 -11.41 -13.45
N LEU A 90 12.07 -11.94 -12.34
CA LEU A 90 12.10 -13.38 -12.11
C LEU A 90 10.70 -13.98 -12.04
N LEU A 91 9.76 -13.30 -11.35
CA LEU A 91 8.38 -13.77 -11.22
C LEU A 91 7.68 -13.96 -12.57
N THR A 92 8.07 -13.23 -13.63
CA THR A 92 7.51 -13.43 -14.99
C THR A 92 8.04 -14.67 -15.69
N LYS A 93 9.11 -15.30 -15.19
CA LYS A 93 9.79 -16.44 -15.84
C LYS A 93 9.56 -17.77 -15.16
N ILE A 94 9.22 -17.76 -13.88
CA ILE A 94 9.13 -18.97 -13.08
C ILE A 94 7.79 -19.67 -13.23
N ARG A 95 7.79 -21.00 -13.00
CA ARG A 95 6.60 -21.85 -13.04
C ARG A 95 5.61 -21.49 -11.92
N ALA A 96 4.34 -21.76 -12.12
CA ALA A 96 3.26 -21.44 -11.17
C ALA A 96 3.51 -21.92 -9.74
N ARG A 97 4.10 -23.10 -9.54
CA ARG A 97 4.44 -23.59 -8.18
C ARG A 97 5.49 -22.74 -7.50
N ALA A 98 6.57 -22.40 -8.20
CA ALA A 98 7.64 -21.55 -7.67
C ALA A 98 7.11 -20.11 -7.44
N PHE A 99 6.29 -19.59 -8.35
CA PHE A 99 5.61 -18.31 -8.20
C PHE A 99 4.78 -18.26 -6.90
N SER A 100 3.97 -19.29 -6.62
CA SER A 100 3.16 -19.35 -5.39
C SER A 100 4.05 -19.30 -4.14
N VAL A 101 5.14 -20.07 -4.10
CA VAL A 101 6.06 -20.09 -2.95
C VAL A 101 6.73 -18.73 -2.76
N VAL A 102 7.36 -18.18 -3.80
CA VAL A 102 8.03 -16.87 -3.72
C VAL A 102 7.05 -15.77 -3.32
N SER A 103 5.83 -15.81 -3.89
CA SER A 103 4.79 -14.83 -3.57
C SER A 103 4.38 -14.87 -2.09
N VAL A 104 4.30 -16.04 -1.45
CA VAL A 104 4.00 -16.12 0.00
C VAL A 104 5.07 -15.40 0.81
N PHE A 105 6.36 -15.62 0.52
CA PHE A 105 7.46 -14.96 1.23
C PHE A 105 7.48 -13.43 1.03
N ILE A 106 6.87 -12.92 -0.04
CA ILE A 106 6.71 -11.48 -0.27
C ILE A 106 5.43 -10.95 0.37
N LEU A 107 4.32 -11.72 0.29
CA LEU A 107 3.01 -11.30 0.81
C LEU A 107 2.96 -11.29 2.34
N VAL A 108 3.62 -12.24 3.01
CA VAL A 108 3.63 -12.29 4.48
C VAL A 108 4.19 -10.99 5.07
N PRO A 109 5.38 -10.48 4.68
CA PRO A 109 5.83 -9.16 5.10
C PRO A 109 4.91 -8.03 4.65
N LEU A 110 4.35 -8.09 3.45
CA LEU A 110 3.47 -7.04 2.92
C LEU A 110 2.24 -6.81 3.81
N PHE A 111 1.62 -7.90 4.26
CA PHE A 111 0.40 -7.85 5.08
C PHE A 111 0.66 -7.89 6.58
N THR A 112 1.92 -8.00 7.02
CA THR A 112 2.28 -7.83 8.43
C THR A 112 2.29 -6.34 8.78
N ALA A 113 1.75 -6.00 9.94
CA ALA A 113 1.64 -4.62 10.44
C ALA A 113 2.95 -3.83 10.35
N PHE A 114 2.86 -2.57 9.93
CA PHE A 114 4.03 -1.68 9.81
C PHE A 114 4.80 -1.56 11.12
N LEU A 115 4.08 -1.52 12.26
CA LEU A 115 4.67 -1.45 13.59
C LEU A 115 5.53 -2.68 13.90
N ILE A 116 5.03 -3.88 13.61
CA ILE A 116 5.74 -5.14 13.85
C ILE A 116 7.04 -5.18 13.05
N ARG A 117 7.00 -4.80 11.78
CA ARG A 117 8.18 -4.74 10.92
C ARG A 117 9.20 -3.71 11.42
N THR A 118 8.73 -2.54 11.85
CA THR A 118 9.60 -1.49 12.38
C THR A 118 10.20 -1.92 13.72
N TYR A 119 9.44 -2.56 14.60
CA TYR A 119 9.93 -3.15 15.84
C TYR A 119 11.04 -4.18 15.61
N ALA A 120 10.88 -5.04 14.60
CA ALA A 120 11.94 -5.99 14.22
C ALA A 120 13.25 -5.28 13.84
N TRP A 121 13.16 -4.18 13.10
CA TRP A 121 14.33 -3.38 12.74
C TRP A 121 14.96 -2.65 13.94
N ILE A 122 14.17 -2.22 14.93
CA ILE A 122 14.72 -1.69 16.21
C ILE A 122 15.61 -2.74 16.87
N ILE A 123 15.16 -4.00 16.91
CA ILE A 123 15.93 -5.11 17.49
C ILE A 123 17.20 -5.40 16.67
N ILE A 124 17.10 -5.43 15.35
CA ILE A 124 18.23 -5.80 14.47
C ILE A 124 19.30 -4.71 14.48
N LEU A 125 18.91 -3.43 14.44
CA LEU A 125 19.80 -2.28 14.32
C LEU A 125 20.23 -1.72 15.69
N GLY A 126 19.65 -2.18 16.78
CA GLY A 126 19.97 -1.72 18.14
C GLY A 126 21.45 -1.89 18.51
N ARG A 127 21.90 -1.17 19.54
CA ARG A 127 23.30 -1.28 20.01
C ARG A 127 23.68 -2.72 20.41
N GLN A 128 22.76 -3.44 21.05
CA GLN A 128 22.88 -4.86 21.39
C GLN A 128 22.15 -5.74 20.38
N GLY A 129 21.91 -5.22 19.17
CA GLY A 129 21.20 -5.91 18.12
C GLY A 129 22.04 -6.94 17.38
N ILE A 130 21.37 -7.66 16.48
CA ILE A 130 21.96 -8.78 15.74
C ILE A 130 23.19 -8.34 14.95
N ILE A 131 23.11 -7.22 14.23
CA ILE A 131 24.19 -6.72 13.38
C ILE A 131 25.41 -6.40 14.23
N ASN A 132 25.27 -5.59 15.27
CA ASN A 132 26.36 -5.20 16.14
C ASN A 132 26.98 -6.40 16.85
N ASN A 133 26.17 -7.29 17.43
CA ASN A 133 26.67 -8.48 18.11
C ASN A 133 27.43 -9.42 17.16
N THR A 134 26.97 -9.57 15.92
CA THR A 134 27.64 -10.39 14.92
C THR A 134 28.99 -9.78 14.51
N LEU A 135 29.04 -8.47 14.23
CA LEU A 135 30.26 -7.77 13.83
C LEU A 135 31.32 -7.76 14.95
N LEU A 136 30.89 -7.57 16.22
CA LEU A 136 31.75 -7.66 17.40
C LEU A 136 32.35 -9.06 17.56
N ARG A 137 31.52 -10.11 17.45
CA ARG A 137 31.98 -11.51 17.55
C ARG A 137 32.95 -11.91 16.45
N LEU A 138 32.77 -11.36 15.25
CA LEU A 138 33.67 -11.57 14.11
C LEU A 138 34.96 -10.74 14.20
N GLY A 139 35.09 -9.86 15.21
CA GLY A 139 36.23 -8.95 15.37
C GLY A 139 36.34 -7.89 14.28
N ILE A 140 35.28 -7.62 13.55
CA ILE A 140 35.23 -6.61 12.47
C ILE A 140 35.17 -5.19 13.07
N ILE A 141 34.49 -5.04 14.21
CA ILE A 141 34.38 -3.78 14.95
C ILE A 141 34.79 -4.01 16.41
N SER A 142 35.31 -2.96 17.06
CA SER A 142 35.67 -2.96 18.49
C SER A 142 34.57 -2.42 19.38
N GLU A 143 33.69 -1.55 18.84
CA GLU A 143 32.58 -0.94 19.55
C GLU A 143 31.29 -1.01 18.74
N PRO A 144 30.08 -1.05 19.38
CA PRO A 144 28.82 -1.10 18.69
C PRO A 144 28.56 0.15 17.85
N LEU A 145 28.23 -0.04 16.57
CA LEU A 145 27.87 1.04 15.65
C LEU A 145 26.52 1.67 16.05
N LEU A 146 26.42 2.97 15.91
CA LEU A 146 25.16 3.71 16.04
C LEU A 146 24.37 3.57 14.74
N LEU A 147 23.67 2.44 14.57
CA LEU A 147 22.84 2.19 13.39
C LEU A 147 21.41 2.72 13.58
N LEU A 148 20.85 2.56 14.78
CA LEU A 148 19.53 3.07 15.14
C LEU A 148 19.56 4.60 15.34
N ASN A 149 18.44 5.28 15.15
CA ASN A 149 18.27 6.73 15.19
C ASN A 149 19.11 7.46 14.11
N THR A 150 19.17 6.88 12.92
CA THR A 150 19.88 7.41 11.75
C THR A 150 19.01 7.39 10.51
N THR A 151 19.33 8.26 9.54
CA THR A 151 18.69 8.24 8.20
C THR A 151 18.81 6.89 7.52
N LEU A 152 19.93 6.17 7.73
CA LEU A 152 20.12 4.83 7.18
C LEU A 152 19.08 3.85 7.72
N ALA A 153 18.83 3.85 9.04
CA ALA A 153 17.80 3.00 9.65
C ALA A 153 16.40 3.31 9.10
N VAL A 154 16.08 4.60 8.92
CA VAL A 154 14.83 5.04 8.32
C VAL A 154 14.69 4.49 6.90
N VAL A 155 15.73 4.66 6.07
CA VAL A 155 15.72 4.18 4.68
C VAL A 155 15.58 2.65 4.63
N ILE A 156 16.34 1.90 5.42
CA ILE A 156 16.25 0.43 5.49
C ILE A 156 14.83 0.00 5.87
N GLY A 157 14.28 0.56 6.94
CA GLY A 157 12.94 0.21 7.42
C GLY A 157 11.85 0.56 6.41
N MET A 158 11.91 1.74 5.78
CA MET A 158 10.94 2.13 4.76
C MET A 158 11.08 1.30 3.48
N VAL A 159 12.30 1.00 3.03
CA VAL A 159 12.56 0.11 1.87
C VAL A 159 11.99 -1.29 2.14
N HIS A 160 12.18 -1.83 3.35
CA HIS A 160 11.59 -3.11 3.74
C HIS A 160 10.04 -3.09 3.64
N VAL A 161 9.42 -1.95 3.96
CA VAL A 161 7.96 -1.78 3.82
C VAL A 161 7.53 -1.74 2.36
N PHE A 162 8.27 -1.03 1.49
CA PHE A 162 7.82 -0.73 0.14
C PHE A 162 8.33 -1.68 -0.95
N VAL A 163 9.39 -2.47 -0.72
CA VAL A 163 9.89 -3.46 -1.70
C VAL A 163 8.82 -4.47 -2.14
N PRO A 164 7.99 -5.06 -1.26
CA PRO A 164 6.92 -5.97 -1.69
C PRO A 164 5.92 -5.29 -2.63
N MET A 165 5.55 -4.04 -2.34
CA MET A 165 4.67 -3.23 -3.18
C MET A 165 5.30 -2.93 -4.55
N ALA A 166 6.61 -2.58 -4.57
CA ALA A 166 7.37 -2.40 -5.80
C ALA A 166 7.35 -3.65 -6.67
N ILE A 167 7.64 -4.83 -6.06
CA ILE A 167 7.69 -6.11 -6.77
C ILE A 167 6.36 -6.41 -7.45
N PHE A 168 5.23 -6.38 -6.72
CA PHE A 168 3.95 -6.75 -7.29
C PHE A 168 3.41 -5.74 -8.30
N THR A 169 3.62 -4.44 -8.07
CA THR A 169 3.19 -3.41 -9.02
C THR A 169 3.96 -3.52 -10.33
N MET A 170 5.28 -3.70 -10.29
CA MET A 170 6.10 -3.92 -11.48
C MET A 170 5.76 -5.25 -12.15
N TYR A 171 5.63 -6.35 -11.39
CA TYR A 171 5.24 -7.65 -11.90
C TYR A 171 3.93 -7.61 -12.67
N SER A 172 2.90 -6.93 -12.15
CA SER A 172 1.58 -6.84 -12.82
C SER A 172 1.65 -6.22 -14.21
N SER A 173 2.58 -5.31 -14.44
CA SER A 173 2.86 -4.71 -15.75
C SER A 173 3.74 -5.63 -16.62
N MET A 174 4.81 -6.18 -16.05
CA MET A 174 5.77 -7.04 -16.74
C MET A 174 5.16 -8.36 -17.23
N ALA A 175 4.22 -8.93 -16.46
CA ALA A 175 3.56 -10.21 -16.79
C ALA A 175 2.76 -10.18 -18.11
N ARG A 176 2.48 -8.98 -18.64
CA ARG A 176 1.76 -8.79 -19.92
C ARG A 176 2.68 -8.58 -21.10
N ILE A 177 3.97 -8.41 -20.85
CA ILE A 177 4.95 -8.18 -21.90
C ILE A 177 5.37 -9.54 -22.44
N ASP A 178 5.18 -9.73 -23.75
CA ASP A 178 5.63 -10.93 -24.40
C ASP A 178 7.17 -10.94 -24.49
N HIS A 179 7.76 -11.97 -23.93
CA HIS A 179 9.21 -12.16 -23.95
C HIS A 179 9.76 -12.41 -25.37
N ASP A 180 8.92 -12.72 -26.33
CA ASP A 180 9.32 -12.96 -27.71
C ASP A 180 9.79 -11.68 -28.42
N TYR A 181 9.41 -10.49 -27.95
CA TYR A 181 9.99 -9.23 -28.45
C TYR A 181 11.52 -9.16 -28.22
N ALA A 182 11.98 -9.56 -27.04
CA ALA A 182 13.41 -9.59 -26.75
C ALA A 182 14.14 -10.70 -27.50
N ARG A 183 13.48 -11.86 -27.70
CA ARG A 183 14.01 -12.96 -28.53
C ARG A 183 14.12 -12.57 -30.00
N ALA A 184 13.10 -11.91 -30.56
CA ALA A 184 13.12 -11.43 -31.93
C ALA A 184 14.29 -10.44 -32.16
N ALA A 185 14.54 -9.52 -31.21
CA ALA A 185 15.70 -8.64 -31.29
C ALA A 185 17.03 -9.41 -31.29
N GLN A 186 17.14 -10.51 -30.54
CA GLN A 186 18.34 -11.37 -30.53
C GLN A 186 18.50 -12.14 -31.86
N ILE A 187 17.41 -12.61 -32.48
CA ILE A 187 17.43 -13.23 -33.80
C ILE A 187 17.94 -12.24 -34.87
N LEU A 188 17.59 -10.95 -34.72
CA LEU A 188 18.08 -9.86 -35.58
C LEU A 188 19.51 -9.40 -35.25
N GLY A 189 20.24 -10.14 -34.40
CA GLY A 189 21.66 -9.87 -34.11
C GLY A 189 21.93 -9.01 -32.85
N ALA A 190 20.91 -8.61 -32.10
CA ALA A 190 21.13 -7.89 -30.85
C ALA A 190 21.72 -8.82 -29.78
N LYS A 191 22.73 -8.35 -29.06
CA LYS A 191 23.26 -9.06 -27.89
C LYS A 191 22.17 -9.14 -26.80
N PRO A 192 22.15 -10.17 -25.91
CA PRO A 192 21.15 -10.31 -24.86
C PRO A 192 20.96 -9.05 -24.00
N VAL A 193 22.05 -8.35 -23.68
CA VAL A 193 22.04 -7.07 -22.95
C VAL A 193 21.33 -5.98 -23.74
N GLN A 194 21.61 -5.89 -25.04
CA GLN A 194 20.98 -4.87 -25.91
C GLN A 194 19.49 -5.15 -26.09
N ALA A 195 19.11 -6.42 -26.27
CA ALA A 195 17.70 -6.83 -26.34
C ALA A 195 16.98 -6.48 -25.03
N PHE A 196 17.61 -6.67 -23.88
CA PHE A 196 17.04 -6.29 -22.58
C PHE A 196 16.94 -4.76 -22.45
N LEU A 197 18.04 -4.02 -22.60
CA LEU A 197 18.09 -2.58 -22.34
C LEU A 197 17.29 -1.76 -23.37
N ARG A 198 17.31 -2.16 -24.66
CA ARG A 198 16.69 -1.39 -25.75
C ARG A 198 15.27 -1.81 -26.10
N VAL A 199 14.87 -3.04 -25.74
CA VAL A 199 13.54 -3.58 -26.06
C VAL A 199 12.75 -3.83 -24.77
N TYR A 200 13.17 -4.77 -23.91
CA TYR A 200 12.40 -5.20 -22.77
C TYR A 200 12.26 -4.10 -21.67
N LEU A 201 13.38 -3.52 -21.24
CA LEU A 201 13.38 -2.49 -20.19
C LEU A 201 12.47 -1.28 -20.52
N PRO A 202 12.52 -0.69 -21.73
CA PRO A 202 11.61 0.39 -22.08
C PRO A 202 10.14 0.01 -22.04
N MET A 203 9.79 -1.24 -22.38
CA MET A 203 8.40 -1.74 -22.28
C MET A 203 7.93 -1.89 -20.83
N THR A 204 8.86 -2.10 -19.88
CA THR A 204 8.52 -2.21 -18.44
C THR A 204 8.42 -0.86 -17.73
N LEU A 205 8.97 0.22 -18.31
CA LEU A 205 9.03 1.54 -17.67
C LEU A 205 7.66 2.06 -17.18
N PRO A 206 6.53 1.89 -17.89
CA PRO A 206 5.22 2.31 -17.36
C PRO A 206 4.89 1.67 -16.01
N GLY A 207 5.21 0.39 -15.83
CA GLY A 207 5.04 -0.31 -14.57
C GLY A 207 6.01 0.16 -13.48
N VAL A 208 7.26 0.45 -13.83
CA VAL A 208 8.27 1.00 -12.92
C VAL A 208 7.85 2.39 -12.43
N PHE A 209 7.41 3.26 -13.34
CA PHE A 209 6.93 4.60 -12.97
C PHE A 209 5.65 4.53 -12.11
N SER A 210 4.71 3.63 -12.44
CA SER A 210 3.50 3.43 -11.63
C SER A 210 3.85 3.00 -10.20
N ALA A 211 4.76 2.03 -10.04
CA ALA A 211 5.27 1.61 -8.74
C ALA A 211 5.98 2.77 -8.02
N GLY A 212 6.80 3.54 -8.76
CA GLY A 212 7.51 4.70 -8.21
C GLY A 212 6.59 5.77 -7.66
N ILE A 213 5.54 6.13 -8.39
CA ILE A 213 4.55 7.12 -7.95
C ILE A 213 3.81 6.63 -6.69
N LEU A 214 3.35 5.37 -6.70
CA LEU A 214 2.67 4.77 -5.54
C LEU A 214 3.56 4.80 -4.29
N ILE A 215 4.81 4.36 -4.41
CA ILE A 215 5.76 4.32 -3.29
C ILE A 215 6.07 5.74 -2.82
N PHE A 216 6.34 6.67 -3.74
CA PHE A 216 6.70 8.04 -3.40
C PHE A 216 5.60 8.76 -2.63
N ILE A 217 4.33 8.65 -3.09
CA ILE A 217 3.17 9.24 -2.41
C ILE A 217 2.98 8.61 -1.02
N SER A 218 3.08 7.27 -0.93
CA SER A 218 2.98 6.57 0.35
C SER A 218 4.11 6.96 1.30
N ALA A 219 5.34 7.13 0.79
CA ALA A 219 6.52 7.49 1.56
C ALA A 219 6.48 8.94 2.08
N ILE A 220 5.95 9.92 1.31
CA ILE A 220 5.82 11.31 1.74
C ILE A 220 4.97 11.44 3.02
N GLY A 221 3.88 10.68 3.10
CA GLY A 221 2.98 10.69 4.25
C GLY A 221 3.35 9.69 5.34
N PHE A 222 4.45 8.94 5.19
CA PHE A 222 4.78 7.86 6.10
C PHE A 222 5.23 8.37 7.46
N TYR A 223 4.67 7.79 8.54
CA TYR A 223 4.88 8.25 9.92
C TYR A 223 5.66 7.25 10.77
N ILE A 224 5.22 5.99 10.77
CA ILE A 224 5.60 4.98 11.78
C ILE A 224 7.11 4.73 11.81
N THR A 225 7.68 4.33 10.66
CA THR A 225 9.08 3.90 10.59
C THR A 225 10.06 5.05 10.87
N PRO A 226 9.91 6.27 10.28
CA PRO A 226 10.79 7.36 10.63
C PRO A 226 10.67 7.80 12.11
N ALA A 227 9.47 7.68 12.72
CA ALA A 227 9.26 8.01 14.13
C ALA A 227 9.96 7.07 15.11
N LEU A 228 10.17 5.82 14.70
CA LEU A 228 10.74 4.77 15.57
C LEU A 228 12.22 4.47 15.27
N LEU A 229 12.64 4.62 14.01
CA LEU A 229 14.02 4.31 13.59
C LEU A 229 14.88 5.54 13.37
N GLY A 230 14.27 6.72 13.17
CA GLY A 230 14.96 7.97 12.92
C GLY A 230 15.38 8.69 14.19
N GLY A 231 16.39 9.56 14.05
CA GLY A 231 16.81 10.50 15.08
C GLY A 231 16.13 11.87 14.94
N PRO A 232 16.50 12.86 15.78
CA PRO A 232 15.98 14.24 15.70
C PRO A 232 16.21 14.86 14.31
N GLY A 233 17.29 14.45 13.64
CA GLY A 233 17.62 14.85 12.28
C GLY A 233 16.75 14.22 11.19
N ASP A 234 15.88 13.24 11.46
CA ASP A 234 15.13 12.47 10.47
C ASP A 234 13.62 12.76 10.54
N THR A 235 13.24 13.82 11.24
CA THR A 235 11.84 14.27 11.33
C THR A 235 11.28 14.56 9.95
N MET A 236 10.14 13.92 9.60
CA MET A 236 9.38 14.15 8.36
C MET A 236 8.17 15.05 8.62
N ILE A 237 7.56 15.58 7.57
CA ILE A 237 6.41 16.49 7.68
C ILE A 237 5.22 15.84 8.39
N SER A 238 5.02 14.53 8.24
CA SER A 238 3.99 13.76 8.95
C SER A 238 4.17 13.81 10.48
N HIS A 239 5.44 13.79 10.97
CA HIS A 239 5.73 13.95 12.41
C HIS A 239 5.39 15.35 12.89
N LEU A 240 5.75 16.37 12.09
CA LEU A 240 5.45 17.76 12.42
C LEU A 240 3.94 17.96 12.56
N ILE A 241 3.15 17.45 11.59
CA ILE A 241 1.68 17.54 11.63
C ILE A 241 1.13 16.83 12.88
N VAL A 242 1.55 15.58 13.14
CA VAL A 242 1.10 14.84 14.32
C VAL A 242 1.48 15.58 15.60
N ALA A 243 2.71 16.07 15.72
CA ALA A 243 3.15 16.82 16.90
C ALA A 243 2.36 18.12 17.10
N GLN A 244 2.09 18.87 16.03
CA GLN A 244 1.28 20.09 16.09
C GLN A 244 -0.15 19.79 16.54
N MET A 245 -0.74 18.68 16.07
CA MET A 245 -2.13 18.32 16.37
C MET A 245 -2.30 17.69 17.76
N THR A 246 -1.35 16.84 18.20
CA THR A 246 -1.55 16.00 19.39
C THR A 246 -0.72 16.43 20.61
N THR A 247 0.42 17.06 20.41
CA THR A 247 1.37 17.40 21.49
C THR A 247 1.41 18.91 21.73
N LEU A 248 1.58 19.68 20.67
CA LEU A 248 1.68 21.16 20.75
C LEU A 248 0.32 21.84 20.75
N LEU A 249 -0.74 21.14 20.35
CA LEU A 249 -2.12 21.63 20.23
C LEU A 249 -2.20 22.94 19.41
N ASN A 250 -1.30 23.09 18.44
CA ASN A 250 -1.29 24.22 17.50
C ASN A 250 -2.01 23.79 16.21
N PHE A 251 -3.34 23.79 16.27
CA PHE A 251 -4.20 23.24 15.24
C PHE A 251 -4.05 24.00 13.92
N GLU A 252 -4.02 25.34 13.95
CA GLU A 252 -3.95 26.16 12.73
C GLU A 252 -2.67 25.90 11.93
N LEU A 253 -1.54 25.76 12.63
CA LEU A 253 -0.27 25.42 12.00
C LEU A 253 -0.28 23.97 11.49
N GLY A 254 -0.94 23.06 12.20
CA GLY A 254 -1.18 21.68 11.79
C GLY A 254 -2.00 21.62 10.49
N TYR A 255 -3.06 22.44 10.39
CA TYR A 255 -3.88 22.51 9.18
C TYR A 255 -3.08 23.09 8.00
N ALA A 256 -2.38 24.22 8.21
CA ALA A 256 -1.54 24.81 7.17
C ALA A 256 -0.47 23.84 6.66
N SER A 257 0.22 23.11 7.57
CA SER A 257 1.20 22.08 7.22
C SER A 257 0.58 20.92 6.44
N SER A 258 -0.65 20.51 6.79
CA SER A 258 -1.40 19.46 6.09
C SER A 258 -1.78 19.89 4.68
N ILE A 259 -2.24 21.14 4.49
CA ILE A 259 -2.55 21.67 3.15
C ILE A 259 -1.29 21.84 2.31
N VAL A 260 -0.16 22.29 2.87
CA VAL A 260 1.12 22.32 2.16
C VAL A 260 1.51 20.93 1.68
N LEU A 261 1.41 19.91 2.53
CA LEU A 261 1.68 18.53 2.16
C LEU A 261 0.72 18.02 1.07
N LEU A 262 -0.56 18.37 1.15
CA LEU A 262 -1.56 18.03 0.14
C LEU A 262 -1.20 18.65 -1.22
N LEU A 263 -0.86 19.94 -1.24
CA LEU A 263 -0.46 20.65 -2.47
C LEU A 263 0.81 20.05 -3.08
N VAL A 264 1.79 19.70 -2.28
CA VAL A 264 2.99 18.98 -2.74
C VAL A 264 2.60 17.63 -3.35
N THR A 265 1.76 16.86 -2.69
CA THR A 265 1.31 15.55 -3.19
C THR A 265 0.54 15.67 -4.51
N VAL A 266 -0.40 16.61 -4.58
CA VAL A 266 -1.16 16.90 -5.82
C VAL A 266 -0.23 17.38 -6.95
N SER A 267 0.76 18.22 -6.63
CA SER A 267 1.76 18.68 -7.62
C SER A 267 2.58 17.50 -8.17
N VAL A 268 3.01 16.59 -7.31
CA VAL A 268 3.72 15.36 -7.74
C VAL A 268 2.82 14.50 -8.63
N LEU A 269 1.55 14.29 -8.25
CA LEU A 269 0.58 13.56 -9.07
C LEU A 269 0.33 14.24 -10.41
N PHE A 270 0.20 15.55 -10.42
CA PHE A 270 0.03 16.32 -11.64
C PHE A 270 1.26 16.18 -12.56
N LEU A 271 2.47 16.36 -12.04
CA LEU A 271 3.70 16.14 -12.80
C LEU A 271 3.77 14.70 -13.32
N ALA A 272 3.46 13.71 -12.50
CA ALA A 272 3.44 12.32 -12.91
C ALA A 272 2.41 12.05 -14.02
N SER A 273 1.24 12.71 -13.99
CA SER A 273 0.19 12.59 -15.01
C SER A 273 0.60 13.06 -16.40
N LEU A 274 1.62 13.91 -16.48
CA LEU A 274 2.19 14.36 -17.77
C LEU A 274 2.94 13.21 -18.48
N PHE A 275 3.44 12.24 -17.72
CA PHE A 275 4.22 11.10 -18.24
C PHE A 275 3.37 9.85 -18.40
N ILE A 276 2.47 9.58 -17.44
CA ILE A 276 1.69 8.34 -17.39
C ILE A 276 0.23 8.67 -17.07
N PRO A 277 -0.75 8.02 -17.74
CA PRO A 277 -2.15 8.08 -17.32
C PRO A 277 -2.31 7.57 -15.89
N LEU A 278 -2.87 8.38 -15.00
CA LEU A 278 -3.03 8.05 -13.57
C LEU A 278 -3.80 6.74 -13.34
N GLU A 279 -4.68 6.36 -14.29
CA GLU A 279 -5.41 5.10 -14.19
C GLU A 279 -4.50 3.87 -14.27
N MET A 280 -3.36 3.96 -14.96
CA MET A 280 -2.40 2.86 -15.04
C MET A 280 -1.78 2.51 -13.68
N ILE A 281 -1.80 3.46 -12.73
CA ILE A 281 -1.25 3.24 -11.39
C ILE A 281 -2.09 2.19 -10.65
N TRP A 282 -3.42 2.18 -10.85
CA TRP A 282 -4.34 1.29 -10.13
C TRP A 282 -5.13 0.34 -11.03
N SER A 283 -5.11 0.53 -12.34
CA SER A 283 -5.79 -0.38 -13.27
C SER A 283 -4.81 -1.21 -14.05
N SER A 284 -5.01 -2.52 -13.99
CA SER A 284 -4.33 -3.49 -14.86
C SER A 284 -4.94 -3.53 -16.28
N SER A 285 -5.73 -2.55 -16.71
CA SER A 285 -6.50 -2.64 -17.95
C SER A 285 -5.70 -2.28 -19.20
N THR A 286 -5.69 -3.19 -20.15
CA THR A 286 -5.09 -3.09 -21.50
C THR A 286 -5.71 -1.97 -22.35
N GLU A 287 -6.93 -1.50 -22.01
CA GLU A 287 -7.62 -0.42 -22.73
C GLU A 287 -6.86 0.92 -22.73
N ALA A 288 -5.99 1.15 -21.75
CA ALA A 288 -5.15 2.35 -21.73
C ALA A 288 -4.03 2.33 -22.79
N LEU A 289 -3.70 1.16 -23.33
CA LEU A 289 -2.69 0.97 -24.37
C LEU A 289 -3.28 1.03 -25.80
N THR A 290 -4.60 0.85 -25.95
CA THR A 290 -5.30 0.82 -27.25
C THR A 290 -5.99 2.12 -27.63
N ALA A 291 -5.82 3.19 -26.84
CA ALA A 291 -6.32 4.51 -27.22
C ALA A 291 -5.47 5.08 -28.37
N ASP A 292 -6.06 5.16 -29.55
CA ASP A 292 -5.46 5.56 -30.83
C ASP A 292 -4.90 7.00 -30.90
N GLU A 293 -4.92 7.77 -29.83
CA GLU A 293 -4.30 9.11 -29.85
C GLU A 293 -2.92 9.09 -29.19
N PRO A 294 -1.87 9.55 -29.91
CA PRO A 294 -0.55 9.77 -29.33
C PRO A 294 -0.63 10.94 -28.34
N ARG A 295 -0.88 10.64 -27.08
CA ARG A 295 -0.95 11.61 -25.99
C ARG A 295 0.39 12.32 -25.81
N VAL A 296 0.32 13.54 -25.27
CA VAL A 296 1.50 14.35 -24.91
C VAL A 296 2.53 13.51 -24.15
N GLY A 297 2.10 12.61 -23.25
CA GLY A 297 2.97 11.67 -22.54
C GLY A 297 3.74 10.70 -23.44
N ALA A 298 3.14 10.18 -24.51
CA ALA A 298 3.87 9.32 -25.46
C ALA A 298 4.95 10.10 -26.24
N ARG A 299 4.69 11.36 -26.55
CA ARG A 299 5.70 12.25 -27.17
C ARG A 299 6.81 12.64 -26.20
N VAL A 300 6.46 12.91 -24.92
CA VAL A 300 7.46 13.18 -23.87
C VAL A 300 8.27 11.92 -23.59
N PHE A 301 7.63 10.74 -23.53
CA PHE A 301 8.29 9.46 -23.35
C PHE A 301 9.23 9.12 -24.52
N SER A 302 8.83 9.42 -25.75
CA SER A 302 9.72 9.27 -26.91
C SER A 302 10.92 10.23 -26.84
N ARG A 303 10.74 11.45 -26.33
CA ARG A 303 11.82 12.42 -26.10
C ARG A 303 12.72 12.02 -24.94
N VAL A 304 12.14 11.54 -23.81
CA VAL A 304 12.92 10.98 -22.68
C VAL A 304 13.72 9.76 -23.12
N ARG A 305 13.16 8.90 -23.97
CA ARG A 305 13.87 7.79 -24.61
C ARG A 305 15.02 8.26 -25.48
N LEU A 306 14.83 9.35 -26.25
CA LEU A 306 15.87 9.97 -27.08
C LEU A 306 17.00 10.58 -26.22
N VAL A 307 16.67 11.19 -25.08
CA VAL A 307 17.66 11.76 -24.14
C VAL A 307 18.37 10.67 -23.33
N LEU A 308 17.65 9.59 -22.96
CA LEU A 308 18.24 8.44 -22.27
C LEU A 308 19.04 7.51 -23.19
N SER A 309 18.81 7.55 -24.51
CA SER A 309 19.53 6.68 -25.46
C SER A 309 21.06 6.85 -25.43
N PRO A 310 21.64 8.06 -25.32
CA PRO A 310 23.09 8.21 -25.18
C PRO A 310 23.60 7.82 -23.78
N LEU A 311 22.80 8.04 -22.72
CA LEU A 311 23.13 7.55 -21.38
C LEU A 311 23.07 6.02 -21.32
N LEU A 312 22.12 5.39 -22.01
CA LEU A 312 22.04 3.93 -22.15
C LEU A 312 23.21 3.37 -22.96
N SER A 313 23.71 4.11 -23.97
CA SER A 313 24.90 3.68 -24.73
C SER A 313 26.20 3.83 -23.94
N LEU A 314 26.31 4.83 -23.07
CA LEU A 314 27.44 4.98 -22.14
C LEU A 314 27.41 3.89 -21.03
N THR A 315 26.20 3.56 -20.55
CA THR A 315 26.01 2.45 -19.61
C THR A 315 26.24 1.10 -20.28
N GLU A 316 26.01 0.94 -21.59
CA GLU A 316 26.38 -0.28 -22.32
C GLU A 316 27.86 -0.61 -22.17
N SER A 317 28.77 0.36 -22.22
CA SER A 317 30.22 0.13 -22.08
C SER A 317 30.61 -0.21 -20.64
N ALA A 318 30.01 0.45 -19.64
CA ALA A 318 30.24 0.16 -18.22
C ALA A 318 29.50 -1.14 -17.79
N PHE A 319 28.31 -1.38 -18.34
CA PHE A 319 27.51 -2.56 -18.08
C PHE A 319 28.05 -3.83 -18.75
N HIS A 320 28.88 -3.71 -19.80
CA HIS A 320 29.51 -4.88 -20.43
C HIS A 320 30.37 -5.71 -19.48
N LEU A 321 30.95 -5.11 -18.45
CA LEU A 321 31.72 -5.85 -17.43
C LEU A 321 30.79 -6.50 -16.38
N GLY A 322 29.76 -5.78 -15.93
CA GLY A 322 28.79 -6.29 -14.93
C GLY A 322 27.73 -7.24 -15.51
N THR A 323 27.33 -7.03 -16.77
CA THR A 323 26.22 -7.76 -17.39
C THR A 323 26.62 -9.09 -18.03
N ARG A 324 27.92 -9.38 -18.23
CA ARG A 324 28.36 -10.77 -18.44
C ARG A 324 27.92 -11.67 -17.27
N LEU A 325 27.87 -11.13 -16.06
CA LEU A 325 27.38 -11.83 -14.86
C LEU A 325 25.83 -11.85 -14.78
N ILE A 326 25.17 -10.77 -15.24
CA ILE A 326 23.73 -10.55 -14.99
C ILE A 326 22.84 -11.21 -16.07
N LEU A 327 23.30 -11.28 -17.32
CA LEU A 327 22.49 -11.71 -18.47
C LEU A 327 23.05 -12.93 -19.20
N THR A 328 24.08 -13.58 -18.66
CA THR A 328 24.45 -14.90 -19.13
C THR A 328 23.28 -15.86 -18.90
N ARG A 329 23.08 -16.80 -19.82
CA ARG A 329 22.07 -17.85 -19.92
C ARG A 329 21.68 -18.57 -18.59
N ASN A 330 22.27 -18.20 -17.48
CA ASN A 330 22.14 -18.85 -16.18
C ASN A 330 21.27 -17.98 -15.26
N GLU A 331 19.99 -18.36 -15.07
CA GLU A 331 19.04 -17.70 -14.15
C GLU A 331 19.48 -17.79 -12.67
N ARG A 332 20.61 -18.45 -12.37
CA ARG A 332 21.10 -18.68 -10.99
C ARG A 332 21.32 -17.38 -10.22
N TRP A 333 21.87 -16.34 -10.88
CA TRP A 333 22.09 -15.05 -10.22
C TRP A 333 20.77 -14.37 -9.82
N LEU A 334 19.73 -14.45 -10.68
CA LEU A 334 18.38 -13.92 -10.37
C LEU A 334 17.79 -14.62 -9.14
N TRP A 335 17.97 -15.95 -9.06
CA TRP A 335 17.55 -16.72 -7.90
C TRP A 335 18.36 -16.34 -6.66
N SER A 336 19.70 -16.23 -6.75
CA SER A 336 20.54 -15.81 -5.62
C SER A 336 20.15 -14.42 -5.13
N TYR A 337 19.95 -13.46 -6.05
CA TYR A 337 19.47 -12.12 -5.72
C TYR A 337 18.08 -12.16 -5.06
N THR A 338 17.16 -12.92 -5.63
CA THR A 338 15.81 -13.06 -5.08
C THR A 338 15.85 -13.66 -3.68
N ILE A 339 16.66 -14.68 -3.43
CA ILE A 339 16.84 -15.25 -2.09
C ILE A 339 17.34 -14.19 -1.10
N VAL A 340 18.30 -13.34 -1.49
CA VAL A 340 18.76 -12.24 -0.63
C VAL A 340 17.63 -11.28 -0.29
N ILE A 341 16.82 -10.90 -1.27
CA ILE A 341 15.65 -10.04 -1.03
C ILE A 341 14.59 -10.74 -0.16
N LEU A 342 14.33 -12.03 -0.40
CA LEU A 342 13.39 -12.78 0.45
C LEU A 342 13.90 -12.89 1.89
N VAL A 343 15.20 -13.13 2.10
CA VAL A 343 15.81 -13.11 3.44
C VAL A 343 15.69 -11.72 4.06
N PHE A 344 15.99 -10.64 3.32
CA PHE A 344 15.80 -9.28 3.79
C PHE A 344 14.37 -9.01 4.25
N LEU A 345 13.36 -9.53 3.53
CA LEU A 345 11.94 -9.36 3.85
C LEU A 345 11.49 -10.23 5.03
N THR A 346 12.00 -11.43 5.17
CA THR A 346 11.49 -12.42 6.14
C THR A 346 12.32 -12.53 7.42
N ALA A 347 13.64 -12.27 7.35
CA ALA A 347 14.54 -12.37 8.51
C ALA A 347 14.09 -11.50 9.69
N PRO A 348 13.63 -10.24 9.52
CA PRO A 348 13.10 -9.45 10.62
C PRO A 348 11.94 -10.12 11.36
N LEU A 349 11.03 -10.75 10.61
CA LEU A 349 9.90 -11.48 11.20
C LEU A 349 10.37 -12.74 11.93
N ALA A 350 11.32 -13.47 11.35
CA ALA A 350 11.92 -14.64 11.98
C ALA A 350 12.60 -14.30 13.32
N VAL A 351 13.27 -13.15 13.40
CA VAL A 351 13.86 -12.65 14.64
C VAL A 351 12.81 -12.43 15.72
N ILE A 352 11.68 -11.83 15.37
CA ILE A 352 10.55 -11.62 16.31
C ILE A 352 10.02 -12.98 16.81
N VAL A 353 9.82 -13.94 15.88
CA VAL A 353 9.33 -15.27 16.25
C VAL A 353 10.30 -15.96 17.23
N ILE A 354 11.61 -15.91 16.98
CA ILE A 354 12.61 -16.49 17.89
C ILE A 354 12.55 -15.80 19.25
N LEU A 355 12.47 -14.47 19.30
CA LEU A 355 12.45 -13.71 20.55
C LEU A 355 11.15 -13.88 21.33
N SER A 356 10.05 -14.27 20.71
CA SER A 356 8.78 -14.57 21.40
C SER A 356 8.90 -15.74 22.38
N PHE A 357 9.91 -16.59 22.19
CA PHE A 357 10.25 -17.72 23.06
C PHE A 357 11.43 -17.43 23.98
N SER A 358 11.94 -16.19 24.07
CA SER A 358 13.09 -15.86 24.90
C SER A 358 12.80 -16.05 26.40
N SER A 359 13.75 -16.62 27.13
CA SER A 359 13.73 -16.69 28.60
C SER A 359 14.14 -15.37 29.28
N SER A 360 14.74 -14.43 28.53
CA SER A 360 15.20 -13.13 29.05
C SER A 360 14.04 -12.17 29.32
N SER A 361 14.22 -11.27 30.27
CA SER A 361 13.31 -10.12 30.49
C SER A 361 13.58 -8.95 29.54
N PHE A 362 14.72 -8.97 28.88
CA PHE A 362 15.16 -7.95 27.93
C PHE A 362 15.22 -8.51 26.53
N VAL A 363 15.09 -7.63 25.55
CA VAL A 363 15.22 -7.99 24.13
C VAL A 363 16.70 -8.10 23.79
N VAL A 364 17.23 -9.32 23.83
CA VAL A 364 18.64 -9.67 23.50
C VAL A 364 18.63 -10.81 22.49
N PHE A 365 19.47 -10.67 21.46
CA PHE A 365 19.64 -11.70 20.44
C PHE A 365 21.13 -12.13 20.35
N PRO A 366 21.46 -13.44 20.29
CA PRO A 366 20.56 -14.59 20.46
C PRO A 366 19.97 -14.66 21.88
N PRO A 367 18.76 -15.23 22.05
CA PRO A 367 18.19 -15.37 23.37
C PRO A 367 19.05 -16.31 24.23
N PRO A 368 19.21 -16.00 25.55
CA PRO A 368 20.04 -16.83 26.44
C PRO A 368 19.44 -18.21 26.74
N GLY A 369 18.16 -18.38 26.45
CA GLY A 369 17.41 -19.63 26.58
C GLY A 369 15.98 -19.47 26.03
N PHE A 370 15.23 -20.57 26.00
CA PHE A 370 13.86 -20.57 25.49
C PHE A 370 12.86 -20.83 26.62
N SER A 371 11.70 -20.14 26.59
CA SER A 371 10.62 -20.25 27.57
C SER A 371 9.30 -19.81 26.94
N LEU A 372 8.18 -20.34 27.44
CA LEU A 372 6.81 -19.90 27.08
C LEU A 372 6.28 -18.76 27.96
N ARG A 373 7.08 -18.24 28.89
CA ARG A 373 6.65 -17.23 29.87
C ARG A 373 5.98 -16.01 29.26
N TRP A 374 6.41 -15.57 28.07
CA TRP A 374 5.83 -14.42 27.39
C TRP A 374 4.49 -14.73 26.73
N TRP A 375 4.31 -15.98 26.32
CA TRP A 375 3.02 -16.47 25.84
C TRP A 375 2.01 -16.62 26.98
N GLU A 376 2.45 -17.12 28.14
CA GLU A 376 1.62 -17.17 29.36
C GLU A 376 1.28 -15.75 29.83
N LYS A 377 2.25 -14.83 29.83
CA LYS A 377 2.00 -13.42 30.17
C LYS A 377 1.02 -12.78 29.20
N LEU A 378 1.15 -13.03 27.88
CA LEU A 378 0.22 -12.53 26.87
C LEU A 378 -1.18 -13.12 27.06
N ALA A 379 -1.29 -14.41 27.34
CA ALA A 379 -2.56 -15.08 27.60
C ALA A 379 -3.30 -14.54 28.84
N ASN A 380 -2.59 -13.93 29.78
CA ASN A 380 -3.16 -13.32 30.99
C ASN A 380 -3.23 -11.78 30.91
N ALA A 381 -2.76 -11.16 29.82
CA ALA A 381 -2.71 -9.70 29.66
C ALA A 381 -4.06 -9.14 29.21
N THR A 382 -4.91 -8.77 30.16
CA THR A 382 -6.28 -8.29 29.91
C THR A 382 -6.33 -7.06 29.02
N ASP A 383 -5.37 -6.14 29.14
CA ASP A 383 -5.26 -4.92 28.32
C ASP A 383 -4.97 -5.25 26.84
N TRP A 384 -4.10 -6.24 26.59
CA TRP A 384 -3.84 -6.74 25.24
C TRP A 384 -5.06 -7.41 24.61
N HIS A 385 -5.78 -8.23 25.38
CA HIS A 385 -7.01 -8.87 24.92
C HIS A 385 -8.09 -7.82 24.57
N ARG A 386 -8.29 -6.81 25.43
CA ARG A 386 -9.25 -5.73 25.16
C ARG A 386 -8.91 -5.00 23.86
N SER A 387 -7.63 -4.63 23.66
CA SER A 387 -7.16 -3.96 22.45
C SER A 387 -7.33 -4.84 21.21
N PHE A 388 -7.03 -6.14 21.32
CA PHE A 388 -7.22 -7.09 20.23
C PHE A 388 -8.70 -7.20 19.81
N PHE A 389 -9.58 -7.46 20.78
CA PHE A 389 -11.02 -7.61 20.50
C PHE A 389 -11.64 -6.31 19.98
N PHE A 390 -11.22 -5.16 20.51
CA PHE A 390 -11.68 -3.87 20.02
C PHE A 390 -11.25 -3.63 18.55
N SER A 391 -9.97 -3.87 18.22
CA SER A 391 -9.48 -3.78 16.84
C SER A 391 -10.16 -4.80 15.93
N PHE A 392 -10.43 -6.00 16.41
CA PHE A 392 -11.11 -7.03 15.64
C PHE A 392 -12.56 -6.63 15.31
N GLN A 393 -13.32 -6.11 16.29
CA GLN A 393 -14.66 -5.59 16.09
C GLN A 393 -14.67 -4.40 15.11
N LEU A 394 -13.74 -3.45 15.29
CA LEU A 394 -13.58 -2.30 14.41
C LEU A 394 -13.25 -2.74 12.99
N GLY A 395 -12.30 -3.67 12.85
CA GLY A 395 -11.90 -4.23 11.56
C GLY A 395 -13.03 -4.97 10.85
N LEU A 396 -13.82 -5.76 11.57
CA LEU A 396 -14.99 -6.45 11.02
C LEU A 396 -16.06 -5.45 10.52
N ALA A 397 -16.38 -4.45 11.34
CA ALA A 397 -17.37 -3.42 10.98
C ALA A 397 -16.92 -2.62 9.76
N ALA A 398 -15.66 -2.17 9.76
CA ALA A 398 -15.08 -1.43 8.64
C ALA A 398 -15.01 -2.29 7.36
N ALA A 399 -14.55 -3.53 7.44
CA ALA A 399 -14.48 -4.45 6.30
C ALA A 399 -15.87 -4.74 5.71
N PHE A 400 -16.87 -4.97 6.56
CA PHE A 400 -18.24 -5.22 6.13
C PHE A 400 -18.82 -4.03 5.36
N LEU A 401 -18.75 -2.82 5.94
CA LEU A 401 -19.24 -1.60 5.30
C LEU A 401 -18.46 -1.26 4.03
N SER A 402 -17.13 -1.37 4.07
CA SER A 402 -16.28 -1.13 2.91
C SER A 402 -16.58 -2.08 1.76
N THR A 403 -16.84 -3.36 2.06
CA THR A 403 -17.18 -4.35 1.04
C THR A 403 -18.51 -4.03 0.37
N ILE A 404 -19.51 -3.62 1.14
CA ILE A 404 -20.82 -3.21 0.59
C ILE A 404 -20.64 -1.95 -0.28
N ILE A 405 -20.10 -0.86 0.29
CA ILE A 405 -19.98 0.43 -0.39
C ILE A 405 -19.07 0.32 -1.62
N GLY A 406 -17.91 -0.33 -1.45
CA GLY A 406 -16.93 -0.49 -2.53
C GLY A 406 -17.42 -1.41 -3.65
N THR A 407 -18.15 -2.48 -3.33
CA THR A 407 -18.77 -3.36 -4.33
C THR A 407 -19.86 -2.61 -5.10
N MET A 408 -20.77 -1.90 -4.43
CA MET A 408 -21.78 -1.07 -5.09
C MET A 408 -21.12 -0.02 -6.00
N GLY A 409 -20.07 0.65 -5.51
CA GLY A 409 -19.29 1.62 -6.28
C GLY A 409 -18.61 0.98 -7.49
N ALA A 410 -18.01 -0.20 -7.35
CA ALA A 410 -17.38 -0.93 -8.45
C ALA A 410 -18.40 -1.34 -9.52
N PHE A 411 -19.57 -1.87 -9.13
CA PHE A 411 -20.68 -2.16 -10.05
C PHE A 411 -21.10 -0.93 -10.84
N TRP A 412 -21.28 0.19 -10.14
CA TRP A 412 -21.64 1.44 -10.80
C TRP A 412 -20.55 1.91 -11.78
N LEU A 413 -19.31 1.96 -11.35
CA LEU A 413 -18.19 2.41 -12.16
C LEU A 413 -17.95 1.53 -13.39
N VAL A 414 -18.05 0.20 -13.27
CA VAL A 414 -17.80 -0.72 -14.40
C VAL A 414 -18.94 -0.69 -15.41
N ARG A 415 -20.20 -0.63 -14.95
CA ARG A 415 -21.39 -0.76 -15.81
C ARG A 415 -21.94 0.54 -16.37
N THR A 416 -21.48 1.69 -15.86
CA THR A 416 -21.93 3.00 -16.31
C THR A 416 -21.24 3.41 -17.61
N LYS A 417 -22.01 4.00 -18.53
CA LYS A 417 -21.53 4.57 -19.80
C LYS A 417 -21.39 6.09 -19.72
N LEU A 418 -20.92 6.64 -18.59
CA LEU A 418 -20.72 8.08 -18.41
C LEU A 418 -19.40 8.54 -19.04
N HIS A 419 -19.41 9.68 -19.70
CA HIS A 419 -18.18 10.31 -20.24
C HIS A 419 -17.15 10.63 -19.14
N LEU A 420 -17.62 10.92 -17.91
CA LEU A 420 -16.80 11.21 -16.74
C LEU A 420 -16.35 9.95 -15.95
N LYS A 421 -16.62 8.75 -16.46
CA LYS A 421 -16.28 7.46 -15.77
C LYS A 421 -14.85 7.42 -15.26
N ARG A 422 -13.91 7.95 -16.04
CA ARG A 422 -12.49 8.03 -15.71
C ARG A 422 -12.23 8.91 -14.49
N LEU A 423 -12.80 10.11 -14.46
CA LEU A 423 -12.67 11.03 -13.33
C LEU A 423 -13.33 10.46 -12.07
N LEU A 424 -14.49 9.82 -12.22
CA LEU A 424 -15.19 9.19 -11.10
C LEU A 424 -14.39 8.00 -10.53
N PHE A 425 -13.73 7.24 -11.37
CA PHE A 425 -12.83 6.17 -10.91
C PHE A 425 -11.63 6.74 -10.14
N LEU A 426 -10.96 7.77 -10.68
CA LEU A 426 -9.86 8.45 -9.98
C LEU A 426 -10.33 9.09 -8.67
N PHE A 427 -11.51 9.73 -8.67
CA PHE A 427 -12.10 10.28 -7.45
C PHE A 427 -12.39 9.20 -6.41
N SER A 428 -12.83 8.02 -6.85
CA SER A 428 -13.06 6.88 -5.95
C SER A 428 -11.79 6.34 -5.31
N LEU A 429 -10.64 6.55 -5.95
CA LEU A 429 -9.32 6.17 -5.45
C LEU A 429 -8.58 7.30 -4.73
N SER A 430 -9.19 8.50 -4.64
CA SER A 430 -8.54 9.67 -4.02
C SER A 430 -8.07 9.45 -2.58
N PRO A 431 -8.71 8.63 -1.71
CA PRO A 431 -8.16 8.36 -0.38
C PRO A 431 -6.79 7.66 -0.40
N LEU A 432 -6.46 6.92 -1.46
CA LEU A 432 -5.11 6.32 -1.62
C LEU A 432 -4.07 7.33 -2.11
N MET A 433 -4.53 8.45 -2.69
CA MET A 433 -3.65 9.50 -3.22
C MET A 433 -3.33 10.58 -2.18
N VAL A 434 -4.16 10.69 -1.14
CA VAL A 434 -3.96 11.65 -0.06
C VAL A 434 -3.19 10.98 1.08
N PRO A 435 -2.07 11.55 1.55
CA PRO A 435 -1.36 11.03 2.71
C PRO A 435 -2.28 10.84 3.92
N VAL A 436 -2.19 9.69 4.57
CA VAL A 436 -3.10 9.29 5.68
C VAL A 436 -3.13 10.32 6.82
N VAL A 437 -1.99 10.97 7.11
CA VAL A 437 -1.92 12.00 8.14
C VAL A 437 -2.83 13.20 7.84
N ILE A 438 -2.99 13.56 6.58
CA ILE A 438 -3.91 14.65 6.16
C ILE A 438 -5.36 14.22 6.35
N ILE A 439 -5.68 12.97 5.96
CA ILE A 439 -7.02 12.39 6.17
C ILE A 439 -7.34 12.35 7.66
N ALA A 440 -6.42 11.89 8.49
CA ALA A 440 -6.57 11.81 9.94
C ALA A 440 -6.81 13.21 10.56
N THR A 441 -6.03 14.23 10.13
CA THR A 441 -6.22 15.62 10.56
C THR A 441 -7.58 16.16 10.13
N ALA A 442 -7.99 15.92 8.88
CA ALA A 442 -9.25 16.40 8.35
C ALA A 442 -10.45 15.75 9.07
N LEU A 443 -10.40 14.44 9.27
CA LEU A 443 -11.45 13.71 10.01
C LEU A 443 -11.52 14.14 11.47
N TYR A 444 -10.38 14.40 12.12
CA TYR A 444 -10.36 14.91 13.50
C TYR A 444 -11.19 16.19 13.64
N VAL A 445 -10.94 17.18 12.79
CA VAL A 445 -11.68 18.46 12.83
C VAL A 445 -13.16 18.24 12.52
N PHE A 446 -13.46 17.44 11.52
CA PHE A 446 -14.82 17.17 11.10
C PHE A 446 -15.63 16.44 12.18
N GLU A 447 -15.07 15.37 12.75
CA GLU A 447 -15.74 14.60 13.80
C GLU A 447 -15.85 15.37 15.12
N ALA A 448 -14.86 16.21 15.44
CA ALA A 448 -14.93 17.11 16.59
C ALA A 448 -16.13 18.09 16.47
N ARG A 449 -16.35 18.66 15.26
CA ARG A 449 -17.51 19.54 15.01
C ARG A 449 -18.84 18.81 15.06
N LEU A 450 -18.88 17.54 14.65
CA LEU A 450 -20.07 16.69 14.72
C LEU A 450 -20.26 16.02 16.08
N GLN A 451 -19.38 16.26 17.05
CA GLN A 451 -19.34 15.58 18.36
C GLN A 451 -19.26 14.05 18.24
N MET A 452 -18.66 13.55 17.16
CA MET A 452 -18.45 12.13 16.91
C MET A 452 -17.05 11.66 17.34
N LEU A 453 -16.15 12.58 17.71
CA LEU A 453 -14.80 12.25 18.14
C LEU A 453 -14.83 11.29 19.33
N GLY A 454 -14.07 10.22 19.26
CA GLY A 454 -14.06 9.16 20.27
C GLY A 454 -15.26 8.22 20.20
N SER A 455 -16.13 8.32 19.18
CA SER A 455 -17.23 7.37 18.98
C SER A 455 -16.75 6.16 18.15
N PHE A 456 -17.35 4.99 18.38
CA PHE A 456 -17.07 3.80 17.57
C PHE A 456 -17.47 4.01 16.10
N ILE A 457 -18.56 4.73 15.85
CA ILE A 457 -19.05 5.02 14.49
C ILE A 457 -18.08 5.92 13.74
N GLY A 458 -17.55 6.98 14.37
CA GLY A 458 -16.53 7.86 13.77
C GLY A 458 -15.30 7.05 13.38
N LEU A 459 -14.73 6.25 14.30
CA LEU A 459 -13.62 5.35 14.00
C LEU A 459 -13.92 4.43 12.80
N VAL A 460 -15.10 3.78 12.79
CA VAL A 460 -15.51 2.91 11.67
C VAL A 460 -15.51 3.68 10.36
N MET A 461 -16.10 4.89 10.32
CA MET A 461 -16.18 5.69 9.08
C MET A 461 -14.80 6.13 8.58
N GLY A 462 -13.88 6.51 9.47
CA GLY A 462 -12.50 6.80 9.12
C GLY A 462 -11.78 5.59 8.50
N HIS A 463 -11.94 4.40 9.09
CA HIS A 463 -11.37 3.16 8.57
C HIS A 463 -12.03 2.71 7.25
N VAL A 464 -13.35 2.90 7.10
CA VAL A 464 -14.08 2.63 5.85
C VAL A 464 -13.55 3.50 4.72
N LEU A 465 -13.32 4.80 4.98
CA LEU A 465 -12.78 5.72 3.97
C LEU A 465 -11.45 5.23 3.39
N LEU A 466 -10.55 4.71 4.24
CA LEU A 466 -9.25 4.17 3.80
C LEU A 466 -9.37 2.81 3.12
N SER A 467 -10.36 2.00 3.46
CA SER A 467 -10.48 0.61 3.00
C SER A 467 -11.28 0.48 1.69
N VAL A 468 -12.26 1.36 1.44
CA VAL A 468 -13.15 1.30 0.26
C VAL A 468 -12.39 1.29 -1.08
N PRO A 469 -11.33 2.10 -1.30
CA PRO A 469 -10.60 2.07 -2.56
C PRO A 469 -10.03 0.70 -2.92
N TYR A 470 -9.51 -0.06 -1.94
CA TYR A 470 -9.00 -1.42 -2.16
C TYR A 470 -10.10 -2.37 -2.62
N VAL A 471 -11.28 -2.27 -2.03
CA VAL A 471 -12.46 -3.04 -2.46
C VAL A 471 -12.84 -2.69 -3.90
N ILE A 472 -12.86 -1.39 -4.24
CA ILE A 472 -13.19 -0.93 -5.59
C ILE A 472 -12.22 -1.51 -6.61
N VAL A 473 -10.91 -1.49 -6.34
CA VAL A 473 -9.88 -2.02 -7.26
C VAL A 473 -10.09 -3.51 -7.51
N VAL A 474 -10.25 -4.30 -6.45
CA VAL A 474 -10.44 -5.77 -6.56
C VAL A 474 -11.75 -6.10 -7.27
N MET A 475 -12.85 -5.46 -6.86
CA MET A 475 -14.17 -5.75 -7.43
C MET A 475 -14.31 -5.24 -8.86
N ALA A 476 -13.72 -4.08 -9.20
CA ALA A 476 -13.71 -3.60 -10.59
C ALA A 476 -12.93 -4.52 -11.52
N ALA A 477 -11.80 -5.07 -11.06
CA ALA A 477 -11.04 -6.06 -11.83
C ALA A 477 -11.85 -7.35 -12.05
N ALA A 478 -12.50 -7.86 -11.00
CA ALA A 478 -13.35 -9.05 -11.09
C ALA A 478 -14.56 -8.85 -12.03
N LEU A 479 -15.23 -7.69 -11.93
CA LEU A 479 -16.39 -7.35 -12.75
C LEU A 479 -16.04 -7.15 -14.24
N ARG A 480 -14.83 -6.70 -14.57
CA ARG A 480 -14.37 -6.59 -15.96
C ARG A 480 -14.13 -7.96 -16.59
N ASN A 481 -13.67 -8.93 -15.81
CA ASN A 481 -13.44 -10.31 -16.24
C ASN A 481 -14.70 -11.19 -16.17
N PHE A 482 -15.79 -10.64 -15.63
CA PHE A 482 -17.05 -11.37 -15.50
C PHE A 482 -17.79 -11.45 -16.85
N ASP A 483 -18.20 -12.66 -17.25
CA ASP A 483 -19.01 -12.85 -18.46
C ASP A 483 -20.41 -12.25 -18.29
N GLN A 484 -20.60 -11.08 -18.87
CA GLN A 484 -21.86 -10.35 -18.79
C GLN A 484 -23.01 -11.03 -19.55
N SER A 485 -22.76 -12.03 -20.42
CA SER A 485 -23.79 -12.75 -21.17
C SER A 485 -24.66 -13.64 -20.28
N LEU A 486 -24.13 -14.08 -19.13
CA LEU A 486 -24.85 -14.92 -18.17
C LEU A 486 -26.08 -14.23 -17.54
N GLU A 487 -26.03 -12.92 -17.38
CA GLU A 487 -27.14 -12.16 -16.77
C GLU A 487 -28.36 -12.03 -17.73
N PRO A 488 -28.19 -11.63 -19.01
CA PRO A 488 -29.27 -11.67 -19.98
C PRO A 488 -29.81 -13.08 -20.22
N ALA A 489 -28.95 -14.10 -20.28
CA ALA A 489 -29.39 -15.47 -20.44
C ALA A 489 -30.36 -15.91 -19.34
N ALA A 490 -30.02 -15.61 -18.07
CA ALA A 490 -30.91 -15.89 -16.96
C ALA A 490 -32.22 -15.08 -17.02
N ALA A 491 -32.15 -13.82 -17.47
CA ALA A 491 -33.35 -12.98 -17.63
C ALA A 491 -34.30 -13.54 -18.71
N VAL A 492 -33.78 -14.13 -19.81
CA VAL A 492 -34.59 -14.82 -20.82
C VAL A 492 -35.34 -16.01 -20.21
N HIS A 493 -34.73 -16.72 -19.25
CA HIS A 493 -35.38 -17.78 -18.48
C HIS A 493 -36.29 -17.30 -17.35
N GLY A 494 -36.65 -16.00 -17.32
CA GLY A 494 -37.61 -15.43 -16.39
C GLY A 494 -37.04 -14.99 -15.02
N ALA A 495 -35.73 -15.02 -14.84
CA ALA A 495 -35.12 -14.60 -13.58
C ALA A 495 -35.25 -13.07 -13.37
N ARG A 496 -35.72 -12.66 -12.19
CA ARG A 496 -35.79 -11.25 -11.81
C ARG A 496 -34.37 -10.71 -11.54
N PRO A 497 -34.11 -9.39 -11.66
CA PRO A 497 -32.78 -8.81 -11.46
C PRO A 497 -32.10 -9.17 -10.13
N LEU A 498 -32.88 -9.24 -9.04
CA LEU A 498 -32.38 -9.63 -7.73
C LEU A 498 -31.99 -11.12 -7.66
N GLN A 499 -32.74 -11.98 -8.39
CA GLN A 499 -32.43 -13.41 -8.52
C GLN A 499 -31.14 -13.61 -9.32
N VAL A 500 -30.96 -12.88 -10.43
CA VAL A 500 -29.71 -12.87 -11.22
C VAL A 500 -28.54 -12.46 -10.35
N LEU A 501 -28.67 -11.34 -9.60
CA LEU A 501 -27.63 -10.87 -8.68
C LEU A 501 -27.28 -11.93 -7.63
N ARG A 502 -28.30 -12.49 -6.94
CA ARG A 502 -28.12 -13.42 -5.81
C ARG A 502 -27.62 -14.81 -6.22
N PHE A 503 -28.10 -15.35 -7.35
CA PHE A 503 -27.87 -16.73 -7.74
C PHE A 503 -26.82 -16.90 -8.84
N ILE A 504 -26.43 -15.83 -9.56
CA ILE A 504 -25.44 -15.87 -10.63
C ILE A 504 -24.27 -14.96 -10.32
N THR A 505 -24.51 -13.64 -10.25
CA THR A 505 -23.44 -12.64 -10.19
C THR A 505 -22.65 -12.74 -8.88
N LEU A 506 -23.30 -12.69 -7.72
CA LEU A 506 -22.62 -12.76 -6.41
C LEU A 506 -21.91 -14.09 -6.17
N PRO A 507 -22.48 -15.27 -6.49
CA PRO A 507 -21.77 -16.54 -6.34
C PRO A 507 -20.50 -16.64 -7.18
N LEU A 508 -20.51 -16.16 -8.41
CA LEU A 508 -19.32 -16.13 -9.27
C LEU A 508 -18.27 -15.12 -8.81
N LEU A 509 -18.69 -14.03 -8.16
CA LEU A 509 -17.80 -13.03 -7.59
C LEU A 509 -17.33 -13.33 -6.15
N ARG A 510 -17.78 -14.43 -5.53
CA ARG A 510 -17.42 -14.81 -4.15
C ARG A 510 -15.91 -14.77 -3.88
N PRO A 511 -15.02 -15.31 -4.72
CA PRO A 511 -13.59 -15.24 -4.46
C PRO A 511 -13.06 -13.80 -4.40
N ALA A 512 -13.54 -12.93 -5.29
CA ALA A 512 -13.17 -11.52 -5.31
C ALA A 512 -13.73 -10.76 -4.11
N LEU A 513 -14.98 -11.04 -3.71
CA LEU A 513 -15.62 -10.47 -2.52
C LEU A 513 -14.84 -10.84 -1.24
N LEU A 514 -14.44 -12.11 -1.08
CA LEU A 514 -13.64 -12.56 0.05
C LEU A 514 -12.27 -11.88 0.08
N THR A 515 -11.61 -11.77 -1.08
CA THR A 515 -10.33 -11.06 -1.19
C THR A 515 -10.48 -9.58 -0.84
N ALA A 516 -11.50 -8.92 -1.36
CA ALA A 516 -11.78 -7.50 -1.09
C ALA A 516 -12.09 -7.26 0.39
N TRP A 517 -12.92 -8.13 1.00
CA TRP A 517 -13.25 -8.07 2.42
C TRP A 517 -12.01 -8.26 3.30
N LEU A 518 -11.16 -9.25 2.98
CA LEU A 518 -9.93 -9.49 3.73
C LEU A 518 -8.96 -8.30 3.63
N LEU A 519 -8.79 -7.73 2.44
CA LEU A 519 -7.95 -6.54 2.27
C LEU A 519 -8.49 -5.35 3.07
N ALA A 520 -9.80 -5.13 3.07
CA ALA A 520 -10.43 -4.08 3.86
C ALA A 520 -10.24 -4.33 5.37
N PHE A 521 -10.38 -5.58 5.82
CA PHE A 521 -10.12 -5.96 7.21
C PHE A 521 -8.67 -5.69 7.61
N LEU A 522 -7.70 -6.16 6.81
CA LEU A 522 -6.27 -5.96 7.11
C LEU A 522 -5.89 -4.48 7.11
N THR A 523 -6.42 -3.68 6.17
CA THR A 523 -6.19 -2.24 6.14
C THR A 523 -6.71 -1.56 7.41
N SER A 524 -7.92 -1.91 7.86
CA SER A 524 -8.49 -1.36 9.08
C SER A 524 -7.79 -1.86 10.34
N PHE A 525 -7.38 -3.13 10.38
CA PHE A 525 -6.75 -3.75 11.52
C PHE A 525 -5.33 -3.21 11.81
N ASP A 526 -4.62 -2.78 10.77
CA ASP A 526 -3.26 -2.20 10.86
C ASP A 526 -3.26 -0.67 10.98
N GLU A 527 -4.44 -0.02 10.95
CA GLU A 527 -4.50 1.44 10.89
C GLU A 527 -4.17 2.08 12.25
N LEU A 528 -3.11 2.89 12.25
CA LEU A 528 -2.62 3.58 13.45
C LEU A 528 -3.00 5.07 13.47
N LEU A 529 -2.76 5.80 12.36
CA LEU A 529 -2.81 7.27 12.37
C LEU A 529 -4.23 7.79 12.57
N VAL A 530 -5.20 7.29 11.81
CA VAL A 530 -6.61 7.65 11.97
C VAL A 530 -7.06 7.28 13.37
N SER A 531 -6.64 6.11 13.88
CA SER A 531 -6.95 5.68 15.25
C SER A 531 -6.36 6.63 16.30
N ILE A 532 -5.11 7.10 16.16
CA ILE A 532 -4.49 8.07 17.10
C ILE A 532 -5.32 9.37 17.18
N PHE A 533 -5.81 9.85 16.04
CA PHE A 533 -6.54 11.10 15.96
C PHE A 533 -8.00 10.98 16.44
N LEU A 534 -8.68 9.88 16.13
CA LEU A 534 -10.12 9.76 16.35
C LEU A 534 -10.52 8.98 17.61
N LEU A 535 -9.61 8.22 18.22
CA LEU A 535 -9.96 7.29 19.31
C LEU A 535 -10.52 7.96 20.57
N GLY A 536 -10.06 9.17 20.91
CA GLY A 536 -10.47 9.85 22.13
C GLY A 536 -10.11 9.03 23.39
N ARG A 537 -11.13 8.75 24.26
CA ARG A 537 -10.96 8.00 25.51
C ARG A 537 -11.38 6.52 25.41
N GLN A 538 -11.54 5.98 24.21
CA GLN A 538 -11.90 4.58 23.98
C GLN A 538 -10.76 3.62 24.38
N THR A 539 -11.08 2.33 24.39
CA THR A 539 -10.07 1.27 24.47
C THR A 539 -9.08 1.44 23.31
N PRO A 540 -7.76 1.45 23.56
CA PRO A 540 -6.79 1.60 22.48
C PRO A 540 -6.93 0.46 21.48
N THR A 541 -6.85 0.80 20.19
CA THR A 541 -6.71 -0.23 19.15
C THR A 541 -5.39 -0.96 19.32
N LEU A 542 -5.30 -2.15 18.76
CA LEU A 542 -4.09 -2.96 18.84
C LEU A 542 -2.84 -2.23 18.31
N PRO A 543 -2.89 -1.51 17.16
CA PRO A 543 -1.77 -0.67 16.71
C PRO A 543 -1.40 0.44 17.71
N ILE A 544 -2.36 1.09 18.37
CA ILE A 544 -2.06 2.11 19.39
C ILE A 544 -1.40 1.48 20.62
N LYS A 545 -1.86 0.31 21.04
CA LYS A 545 -1.23 -0.45 22.15
C LYS A 545 0.21 -0.81 21.81
N PHE A 546 0.45 -1.38 20.62
CA PHE A 546 1.81 -1.65 20.13
C PHE A 546 2.68 -0.39 20.08
N TRP A 547 2.15 0.71 19.57
CA TRP A 547 2.85 2.00 19.48
C TRP A 547 3.28 2.50 20.85
N GLY A 548 2.38 2.44 21.83
CA GLY A 548 2.68 2.84 23.22
C GLY A 548 3.76 1.96 23.84
N ASP A 549 3.60 0.65 23.74
CA ASP A 549 4.55 -0.29 24.37
C ASP A 549 5.94 -0.21 23.69
N ILE A 550 6.04 -0.05 22.36
CA ILE A 550 7.33 0.17 21.68
C ILE A 550 8.02 1.46 22.19
N LYS A 551 7.26 2.52 22.44
CA LYS A 551 7.84 3.81 22.91
C LYS A 551 8.31 3.78 24.35
N TYR A 552 7.59 3.06 25.23
CA TYR A 552 7.78 3.20 26.66
C TYR A 552 8.31 1.92 27.36
N GLN A 553 8.05 0.74 26.79
CA GLN A 553 8.40 -0.54 27.42
C GLN A 553 8.73 -1.62 26.36
N VAL A 554 9.94 -1.57 25.82
CA VAL A 554 10.39 -2.60 24.87
C VAL A 554 10.72 -3.88 25.63
N ASP A 555 9.76 -4.82 25.70
CA ASP A 555 9.95 -6.15 26.30
C ASP A 555 9.62 -7.28 25.30
N PRO A 556 10.02 -8.56 25.55
CA PRO A 556 9.71 -9.65 24.65
C PRO A 556 8.21 -10.04 24.58
N LEU A 557 7.33 -9.46 25.42
CA LEU A 557 5.89 -9.58 25.27
C LEU A 557 5.42 -9.05 23.93
N LEU A 558 6.02 -7.92 23.47
CA LEU A 558 5.78 -7.38 22.12
C LEU A 558 6.13 -8.40 21.04
N SER A 559 7.20 -9.19 21.23
CA SER A 559 7.58 -10.24 20.28
C SER A 559 6.55 -11.38 20.25
N ALA A 560 5.99 -11.77 21.40
CA ALA A 560 4.93 -12.79 21.47
C ALA A 560 3.65 -12.30 20.78
N ALA A 561 3.20 -11.07 21.08
CA ALA A 561 2.03 -10.46 20.45
C ALA A 561 2.23 -10.29 18.93
N SER A 562 3.42 -9.82 18.50
CA SER A 562 3.79 -9.70 17.09
C SER A 562 3.78 -11.05 16.37
N THR A 563 4.31 -12.10 17.02
CA THR A 563 4.33 -13.46 16.45
C THR A 563 2.91 -13.98 16.24
N LEU A 564 2.00 -13.77 17.21
CA LEU A 564 0.60 -14.14 17.06
C LEU A 564 -0.02 -13.46 15.82
N MET A 565 0.26 -12.17 15.62
CA MET A 565 -0.24 -11.43 14.44
C MET A 565 0.34 -11.96 13.13
N VAL A 566 1.66 -12.23 13.08
CA VAL A 566 2.31 -12.82 11.90
C VAL A 566 1.71 -14.18 11.56
N VAL A 567 1.44 -15.02 12.55
CA VAL A 567 0.80 -16.34 12.36
C VAL A 567 -0.62 -16.18 11.82
N LEU A 568 -1.43 -15.28 12.39
CA LEU A 568 -2.80 -15.01 11.92
C LEU A 568 -2.83 -14.51 10.47
N VAL A 569 -1.96 -13.56 10.12
CA VAL A 569 -1.85 -13.04 8.76
C VAL A 569 -1.40 -14.14 7.80
N THR A 570 -0.38 -14.91 8.16
CA THR A 570 0.14 -16.01 7.35
C THR A 570 -0.93 -17.07 7.11
N ALA A 571 -1.65 -17.48 8.16
CA ALA A 571 -2.75 -18.44 8.06
C ALA A 571 -3.86 -17.91 7.14
N SER A 572 -4.20 -16.61 7.24
CA SER A 572 -5.20 -15.97 6.38
C SER A 572 -4.78 -15.99 4.91
N ILE A 573 -3.52 -15.67 4.60
CA ILE A 573 -2.98 -15.71 3.23
C ILE A 573 -3.02 -17.13 2.67
N ILE A 574 -2.57 -18.12 3.45
CA ILE A 574 -2.60 -19.53 3.05
C ILE A 574 -4.03 -20.00 2.80
N ALA A 575 -4.97 -19.66 3.69
CA ALA A 575 -6.38 -20.01 3.53
C ALA A 575 -6.96 -19.46 2.23
N VAL A 576 -6.72 -18.18 1.91
CA VAL A 576 -7.16 -17.57 0.65
C VAL A 576 -6.53 -18.26 -0.56
N GLN A 577 -5.23 -18.54 -0.53
CA GLN A 577 -4.57 -19.24 -1.64
C GLN A 577 -5.14 -20.65 -1.86
N LEU A 578 -5.44 -21.38 -0.79
CA LEU A 578 -6.05 -22.71 -0.88
C LEU A 578 -7.47 -22.64 -1.48
N VAL A 579 -8.27 -21.65 -1.11
CA VAL A 579 -9.60 -21.42 -1.68
C VAL A 579 -9.51 -21.13 -3.17
N LEU A 580 -8.62 -20.22 -3.59
CA LEU A 580 -8.40 -19.87 -4.99
C LEU A 580 -7.90 -21.07 -5.81
N TYR A 581 -6.96 -21.84 -5.28
CA TYR A 581 -6.44 -23.04 -5.92
C TYR A 581 -7.52 -24.09 -6.17
N ARG A 582 -8.36 -24.36 -5.16
CA ARG A 582 -9.49 -25.32 -5.29
C ARG A 582 -10.54 -24.84 -6.29
N HIS A 583 -10.77 -23.53 -6.36
CA HIS A 583 -11.72 -22.97 -7.34
C HIS A 583 -11.22 -23.16 -8.77
N ASN A 584 -9.96 -22.82 -9.05
CA ASN A 584 -9.34 -22.97 -10.37
C ASN A 584 -9.25 -24.45 -10.80
N ALA A 585 -8.92 -25.36 -9.87
CA ALA A 585 -8.89 -26.80 -10.16
C ALA A 585 -10.26 -27.35 -10.56
N ARG A 586 -11.34 -26.89 -9.94
CA ARG A 586 -12.72 -27.30 -10.31
C ARG A 586 -13.13 -26.77 -11.68
N THR A 587 -12.73 -25.56 -12.04
CA THR A 587 -13.05 -24.96 -13.34
C THR A 587 -12.35 -25.72 -14.49
N ILE A 588 -11.10 -26.14 -14.29
CA ILE A 588 -10.35 -26.93 -15.28
C ILE A 588 -11.00 -28.33 -15.48
N LEU A 589 -11.45 -28.98 -14.42
CA LEU A 589 -12.11 -30.28 -14.50
C LEU A 589 -13.48 -30.20 -15.17
N SER A 590 -14.23 -29.11 -14.99
CA SER A 590 -15.54 -28.91 -15.62
C SER A 590 -15.47 -28.51 -17.10
N THR A 591 -14.30 -28.10 -17.61
CA THR A 591 -14.09 -27.77 -19.03
C THR A 591 -13.49 -28.96 -19.81
N SER A 592 -13.12 -30.04 -19.13
CA SER A 592 -12.59 -31.29 -19.72
C SER A 592 -13.65 -32.40 -19.87
N GLU A 593 -14.86 -32.20 -19.35
CA GLU A 593 -16.07 -32.98 -19.62
C GLU A 593 -16.94 -32.25 -20.68
#